data_2c830753081ed88e41f68b4081d00f14
#
_entry.id   2c830753081ed88e41f68b4081d00f14
#
_cell.length_a   1.000
_cell.length_b   1.000
_cell.length_c   1.000
_cell.angle_alpha   90.00
_cell.angle_beta   90.00
_cell.angle_gamma   90.00
#
_symmetry.space_group_name_H-M   'P 1'
#
loop_
_entity.id
_entity.type
_entity.pdbx_description
1 polymer ?
#
loop_
_entity_poly.entity_id
_entity_poly.type
_entity_poly.pdbx_seq_one_letter_code
_entity_poly.pdbx_strand_id
1 'polypeptide(L)'
;MSMKHHNIAVNMLWCVPGAVGGSEEYFNRQLRGLVEIDAPFNVTVYAPKGFSRAHSELASMMNVVEAPSHCTSRELRVLLENTWLVSQTKSANIVHHGGGTIPSRGNSVTLLTIHDVQYLSYPEYFSAVKLRYLKNRVPSAIRRATVIATPSNYVRESIEQHFGVARARTAVVRHGLEPAIGAHKTPEHELRTRFNLGNSRVLLIPAITHPHKNHEFLLRLIANEWRNEDVKLVMVGGNGLAESQIQSLINELGIAHKVVRSGRVQASDRDGLIALSEALVFPSKYEGFGAPVLEAMALGTPVVSSDCASLPEVVGDGGLVLPLISEAWAGALDVIRAQRSTLVHNGLRRAEEFTSAKSTQDLVIAYEKTLAAVSR
;
A
#
# COMPACT_ATOMS: atom_id res chain seq x y z
N MET A 1 -14.27 -9.37 35.61
CA MET A 1 -13.02 -8.60 35.73
C MET A 1 -13.08 -7.49 34.68
N SER A 2 -13.07 -6.21 35.10
CA SER A 2 -12.99 -5.08 34.15
C SER A 2 -11.71 -5.24 33.32
N MET A 3 -11.83 -5.44 32.02
CA MET A 3 -10.68 -5.42 31.13
C MET A 3 -10.06 -4.03 31.23
N LYS A 4 -8.83 -3.93 31.73
CA LYS A 4 -8.10 -2.66 31.74
C LYS A 4 -7.87 -2.27 30.27
N HIS A 5 -8.58 -1.24 29.82
CA HIS A 5 -8.34 -0.68 28.50
C HIS A 5 -6.93 -0.07 28.45
N HIS A 6 -6.06 -0.64 27.63
CA HIS A 6 -4.73 -0.08 27.42
C HIS A 6 -4.79 1.13 26.49
N ASN A 7 -4.05 2.18 26.85
CA ASN A 7 -3.95 3.40 26.04
C ASN A 7 -2.93 3.23 24.92
N ILE A 8 -3.38 3.29 23.67
CA ILE A 8 -2.54 3.21 22.49
C ILE A 8 -2.45 4.60 21.85
N ALA A 9 -1.24 5.10 21.71
CA ALA A 9 -0.96 6.33 20.97
C ALA A 9 -0.45 5.99 19.56
N VAL A 10 -1.16 6.41 18.52
CA VAL A 10 -0.78 6.16 17.12
C VAL A 10 -0.14 7.41 16.53
N ASN A 11 1.14 7.33 16.18
CA ASN A 11 1.89 8.41 15.54
C ASN A 11 1.65 8.41 14.02
N MET A 12 0.86 9.38 13.58
CA MET A 12 0.56 9.67 12.16
C MET A 12 1.15 11.01 11.70
N LEU A 13 2.11 11.63 12.42
CA LEU A 13 2.70 12.91 12.00
C LEU A 13 3.37 12.87 10.62
N TRP A 14 3.72 11.69 10.16
CA TRP A 14 4.28 11.44 8.83
C TRP A 14 3.22 11.51 7.71
N CYS A 15 1.95 11.36 8.06
CA CYS A 15 0.82 11.25 7.14
C CYS A 15 0.28 12.64 6.78
N VAL A 16 0.94 13.33 5.85
CA VAL A 16 0.39 14.57 5.28
C VAL A 16 -0.73 14.17 4.30
N PRO A 17 -1.99 14.57 4.57
CA PRO A 17 -3.14 14.11 3.79
C PRO A 17 -2.99 14.33 2.28
N GLY A 18 -3.27 13.30 1.48
CA GLY A 18 -3.17 13.33 0.02
C GLY A 18 -1.75 13.32 -0.55
N ALA A 19 -0.71 13.34 0.30
CA ALA A 19 0.69 13.31 -0.17
C ALA A 19 1.34 11.92 -0.07
N VAL A 20 0.78 11.01 0.74
CA VAL A 20 1.44 9.73 1.09
C VAL A 20 0.93 8.55 0.26
N GLY A 21 -0.35 8.46 -0.03
CA GLY A 21 -0.95 7.38 -0.82
C GLY A 21 -1.25 6.11 -0.03
N GLY A 22 -0.85 4.92 -0.51
CA GLY A 22 -1.29 3.62 0.01
C GLY A 22 -1.05 3.37 1.51
N SER A 23 0.02 3.94 2.10
CA SER A 23 0.27 3.83 3.54
C SER A 23 -0.73 4.63 4.37
N GLU A 24 -1.23 5.76 3.85
CA GLU A 24 -2.28 6.57 4.47
C GLU A 24 -3.59 5.77 4.53
N GLU A 25 -4.01 5.19 3.41
CA GLU A 25 -5.19 4.33 3.32
C GLU A 25 -5.09 3.11 4.24
N TYR A 26 -3.94 2.46 4.27
CA TYR A 26 -3.68 1.33 5.15
C TYR A 26 -3.97 1.65 6.61
N PHE A 27 -3.41 2.76 7.13
CA PHE A 27 -3.65 3.17 8.51
C PHE A 27 -5.09 3.60 8.77
N ASN A 28 -5.69 4.35 7.88
CA ASN A 28 -7.08 4.80 8.02
C ASN A 28 -8.05 3.61 8.08
N ARG A 29 -7.85 2.59 7.25
CA ARG A 29 -8.66 1.36 7.27
C ARG A 29 -8.50 0.60 8.59
N GLN A 30 -7.28 0.45 9.08
CA GLN A 30 -7.02 -0.22 10.35
C GLN A 30 -7.60 0.52 11.55
N LEU A 31 -7.49 1.85 11.57
CA LEU A 31 -8.02 2.67 12.64
C LEU A 31 -9.56 2.62 12.67
N ARG A 32 -10.22 2.69 11.51
CA ARG A 32 -11.68 2.47 11.43
C ARG A 32 -12.05 1.07 11.93
N GLY A 33 -11.34 0.06 11.45
CA GLY A 33 -11.60 -1.33 11.85
C GLY A 33 -11.49 -1.54 13.37
N LEU A 34 -10.56 -0.87 14.07
CA LEU A 34 -10.48 -0.97 15.54
C LEU A 34 -11.75 -0.47 16.24
N VAL A 35 -12.41 0.56 15.69
CA VAL A 35 -13.71 1.04 16.20
C VAL A 35 -14.83 0.06 15.84
N GLU A 36 -14.86 -0.41 14.60
CA GLU A 36 -15.90 -1.31 14.09
C GLU A 36 -15.98 -2.65 14.86
N ILE A 37 -14.83 -3.19 15.29
CA ILE A 37 -14.78 -4.44 16.07
C ILE A 37 -14.83 -4.22 17.60
N ASP A 38 -15.03 -2.97 18.04
CA ASP A 38 -14.99 -2.59 19.47
C ASP A 38 -13.72 -3.13 20.17
N ALA A 39 -12.55 -2.83 19.57
CA ALA A 39 -11.27 -3.33 20.07
C ALA A 39 -11.03 -2.87 21.52
N PRO A 40 -10.46 -3.73 22.40
CA PRO A 40 -10.32 -3.44 23.84
C PRO A 40 -9.18 -2.46 24.16
N PHE A 41 -9.05 -1.38 23.38
CA PHE A 41 -8.01 -0.38 23.49
C PHE A 41 -8.59 1.04 23.43
N ASN A 42 -8.04 1.94 24.26
CA ASN A 42 -8.27 3.38 24.09
C ASN A 42 -7.26 3.93 23.11
N VAL A 43 -7.69 4.18 21.87
CA VAL A 43 -6.80 4.64 20.80
C VAL A 43 -6.89 6.15 20.65
N THR A 44 -5.72 6.82 20.66
CA THR A 44 -5.59 8.24 20.33
C THR A 44 -4.63 8.39 19.16
N VAL A 45 -5.08 9.05 18.09
CA VAL A 45 -4.30 9.33 16.89
C VAL A 45 -3.63 10.71 17.03
N TYR A 46 -2.32 10.77 16.87
CA TYR A 46 -1.53 11.99 16.81
C TYR A 46 -1.14 12.28 15.36
N ALA A 47 -1.72 13.32 14.78
CA ALA A 47 -1.66 13.59 13.34
C ALA A 47 -1.19 15.01 13.04
N PRO A 48 -0.77 15.33 11.81
CA PRO A 48 -0.45 16.69 11.40
C PRO A 48 -1.70 17.59 11.42
N LYS A 49 -1.51 18.89 11.55
CA LYS A 49 -2.60 19.87 11.46
C LYS A 49 -3.36 19.72 10.13
N GLY A 50 -4.69 19.72 10.20
CA GLY A 50 -5.59 19.55 9.05
C GLY A 50 -5.95 18.09 8.74
N PHE A 51 -5.43 17.12 9.48
CA PHE A 51 -5.77 15.71 9.33
C PHE A 51 -7.26 15.45 9.57
N SER A 52 -7.84 15.97 10.65
CA SER A 52 -9.25 15.78 11.00
C SER A 52 -10.22 16.32 9.92
N ARG A 53 -9.80 17.40 9.23
CA ARG A 53 -10.60 17.94 8.12
C ARG A 53 -10.54 17.02 6.89
N ALA A 54 -9.36 16.46 6.59
CA ALA A 54 -9.18 15.57 5.45
C ALA A 54 -9.83 14.19 5.67
N HIS A 55 -9.87 13.72 6.92
CA HIS A 55 -10.42 12.43 7.36
C HIS A 55 -11.51 12.64 8.41
N SER A 56 -12.53 13.43 8.05
CA SER A 56 -13.60 13.84 8.97
C SER A 56 -14.40 12.66 9.53
N GLU A 57 -14.60 11.61 8.73
CA GLU A 57 -15.24 10.38 9.17
C GLU A 57 -14.46 9.72 10.31
N LEU A 58 -13.15 9.46 10.09
CA LEU A 58 -12.28 8.88 11.12
C LEU A 58 -12.22 9.75 12.38
N ALA A 59 -12.12 11.06 12.20
CA ALA A 59 -12.09 12.02 13.33
C ALA A 59 -13.40 12.08 14.12
N SER A 60 -14.53 11.68 13.52
CA SER A 60 -15.81 11.55 14.25
C SER A 60 -15.90 10.25 15.06
N MET A 61 -15.14 9.22 14.69
CA MET A 61 -15.19 7.89 15.29
C MET A 61 -14.20 7.72 16.44
N MET A 62 -13.09 8.48 16.48
CA MET A 62 -12.02 8.31 17.46
C MET A 62 -11.33 9.61 17.85
N ASN A 63 -10.57 9.56 18.94
CA ASN A 63 -9.83 10.73 19.42
C ASN A 63 -8.63 11.03 18.51
N VAL A 64 -8.64 12.21 17.87
CA VAL A 64 -7.54 12.72 17.03
C VAL A 64 -6.98 14.00 17.64
N VAL A 65 -5.69 14.01 17.92
CA VAL A 65 -4.97 15.17 18.46
C VAL A 65 -4.03 15.70 17.38
N GLU A 66 -4.32 16.87 16.88
CA GLU A 66 -3.50 17.49 15.83
C GLU A 66 -2.27 18.21 16.40
N ALA A 67 -1.14 18.00 15.73
CA ALA A 67 0.08 18.74 16.00
C ALA A 67 -0.06 20.23 15.63
N PRO A 68 0.76 21.14 16.21
CA PRO A 68 0.70 22.56 15.88
C PRO A 68 1.16 22.91 14.48
N SER A 69 1.48 21.91 13.63
CA SER A 69 1.98 22.09 12.27
C SER A 69 1.42 21.04 11.31
N HIS A 70 1.38 21.41 10.00
CA HIS A 70 1.04 20.50 8.89
C HIS A 70 2.11 19.43 8.60
N CYS A 71 3.26 19.46 9.25
CA CYS A 71 4.36 18.48 9.11
C CYS A 71 4.85 18.25 7.66
N THR A 72 4.72 19.25 6.79
CA THR A 72 5.12 19.16 5.37
C THR A 72 6.64 19.05 5.19
N SER A 73 7.43 19.64 6.12
CA SER A 73 8.88 19.43 6.12
C SER A 73 9.26 18.29 7.05
N ARG A 74 10.24 17.48 6.61
CA ARG A 74 10.75 16.34 7.39
C ARG A 74 11.41 16.81 8.69
N GLU A 75 12.17 17.90 8.65
CA GLU A 75 12.89 18.46 9.79
C GLU A 75 11.94 18.86 10.90
N LEU A 76 10.89 19.59 10.56
CA LEU A 76 9.87 20.02 11.52
C LEU A 76 9.09 18.83 12.08
N ARG A 77 8.74 17.87 11.24
CA ARG A 77 8.11 16.62 11.68
C ARG A 77 8.98 15.90 12.70
N VAL A 78 10.27 15.67 12.39
CA VAL A 78 11.21 14.98 13.30
C VAL A 78 11.37 15.75 14.61
N LEU A 79 11.39 17.08 14.57
CA LEU A 79 11.41 17.91 15.76
C LEU A 79 10.15 17.68 16.62
N LEU A 80 8.96 17.75 16.01
CA LEU A 80 7.69 17.54 16.72
C LEU A 80 7.55 16.11 17.24
N GLU A 81 8.01 15.12 16.52
CA GLU A 81 8.06 13.73 17.00
C GLU A 81 8.93 13.58 18.26
N ASN A 82 10.06 14.29 18.33
CA ASN A 82 11.00 14.21 19.46
C ASN A 82 10.67 15.15 20.65
N THR A 83 9.75 16.06 20.48
CA THR A 83 9.37 17.04 21.52
C THR A 83 7.89 16.93 21.89
N TRP A 84 7.01 17.43 21.00
CA TRP A 84 5.58 17.49 21.22
C TRP A 84 4.96 16.09 21.39
N LEU A 85 5.19 15.16 20.44
CA LEU A 85 4.62 13.82 20.51
C LEU A 85 5.07 13.09 21.79
N VAL A 86 6.35 13.16 22.12
CA VAL A 86 6.90 12.55 23.34
C VAL A 86 6.19 13.10 24.60
N SER A 87 5.88 14.40 24.62
CA SER A 87 5.16 15.00 25.76
C SER A 87 3.71 14.52 25.85
N GLN A 88 3.04 14.31 24.70
CA GLN A 88 1.65 13.87 24.63
C GLN A 88 1.47 12.39 24.94
N THR A 89 2.48 11.55 24.68
CA THR A 89 2.37 10.08 24.76
C THR A 89 2.94 9.48 26.05
N LYS A 90 3.21 10.29 27.08
CA LYS A 90 3.81 9.83 28.35
C LYS A 90 2.99 8.78 29.09
N SER A 91 1.67 8.86 29.02
CA SER A 91 0.73 7.94 29.67
C SER A 91 0.30 6.76 28.77
N ALA A 92 0.79 6.69 27.53
CA ALA A 92 0.45 5.59 26.63
C ALA A 92 1.15 4.29 27.05
N ASN A 93 0.40 3.19 27.02
CA ASN A 93 0.97 1.85 27.22
C ASN A 93 1.79 1.41 26.03
N ILE A 94 1.37 1.79 24.80
CA ILE A 94 2.09 1.56 23.55
C ILE A 94 2.10 2.86 22.76
N VAL A 95 3.23 3.18 22.11
CA VAL A 95 3.26 4.16 21.02
C VAL A 95 3.47 3.40 19.70
N HIS A 96 2.47 3.47 18.82
CA HIS A 96 2.53 2.86 17.49
C HIS A 96 3.06 3.87 16.47
N HIS A 97 4.23 3.62 15.91
CA HIS A 97 4.88 4.47 14.90
C HIS A 97 4.62 3.93 13.51
N GLY A 98 3.77 4.61 12.73
CA GLY A 98 3.38 4.20 11.37
C GLY A 98 4.36 4.59 10.25
N GLY A 99 5.29 5.49 10.51
CA GLY A 99 6.17 6.08 9.48
C GLY A 99 7.54 5.39 9.29
N GLY A 100 7.72 4.18 9.76
CA GLY A 100 8.98 3.41 9.59
C GLY A 100 10.15 3.88 10.46
N THR A 101 9.96 4.87 11.33
CA THR A 101 11.00 5.40 12.24
C THR A 101 10.43 5.67 13.64
N ILE A 102 11.32 5.65 14.64
CA ILE A 102 10.99 5.96 16.04
C ILE A 102 11.76 7.22 16.46
N PRO A 103 11.13 8.17 17.18
CA PRO A 103 11.83 9.31 17.77
C PRO A 103 13.01 8.87 18.65
N SER A 104 14.04 9.71 18.77
CA SER A 104 15.24 9.39 19.57
C SER A 104 14.93 9.29 21.08
N ARG A 105 13.86 9.97 21.51
CA ARG A 105 13.37 10.00 22.89
C ARG A 105 11.92 9.51 22.93
N GLY A 106 11.40 9.14 24.07
CA GLY A 106 10.00 8.80 24.28
C GLY A 106 9.77 7.45 24.94
N ASN A 107 8.55 6.93 24.79
CA ASN A 107 8.12 5.67 25.38
C ASN A 107 8.99 4.50 24.93
N SER A 108 9.32 3.62 25.87
CA SER A 108 10.12 2.41 25.58
C SER A 108 9.29 1.30 24.94
N VAL A 109 7.97 1.29 25.13
CA VAL A 109 7.07 0.25 24.59
C VAL A 109 6.50 0.74 23.25
N THR A 110 6.98 0.14 22.18
CA THR A 110 6.65 0.61 20.84
C THR A 110 6.27 -0.52 19.88
N LEU A 111 5.23 -0.28 19.08
CA LEU A 111 4.95 -1.00 17.85
C LEU A 111 5.46 -0.13 16.68
N LEU A 112 6.29 -0.69 15.82
CA LEU A 112 6.82 0.00 14.64
C LEU A 112 6.29 -0.66 13.38
N THR A 113 5.50 0.05 12.57
CA THR A 113 5.15 -0.43 11.24
C THR A 113 6.24 -0.09 10.23
N ILE A 114 6.72 -1.10 9.51
CA ILE A 114 7.61 -0.97 8.36
C ILE A 114 6.88 -1.50 7.14
N HIS A 115 6.54 -0.59 6.22
CA HIS A 115 5.79 -0.93 5.01
C HIS A 115 6.64 -1.67 3.99
N ASP A 116 7.92 -1.33 3.90
CA ASP A 116 8.90 -1.97 3.03
C ASP A 116 10.33 -1.63 3.45
N VAL A 117 11.27 -2.32 2.83
CA VAL A 117 12.71 -2.05 2.91
C VAL A 117 13.32 -1.91 1.51
N GLN A 118 12.55 -1.36 0.56
CA GLN A 118 12.93 -1.19 -0.85
C GLN A 118 14.30 -0.53 -1.03
N TYR A 119 14.67 0.40 -0.16
CA TYR A 119 15.95 1.10 -0.22
C TYR A 119 17.18 0.20 -0.08
N LEU A 120 17.00 -1.05 0.41
CA LEU A 120 18.06 -2.05 0.47
C LEU A 120 18.28 -2.73 -0.87
N SER A 121 17.20 -3.06 -1.58
CA SER A 121 17.23 -3.77 -2.86
C SER A 121 17.45 -2.84 -4.05
N TYR A 122 16.92 -1.61 -3.98
CA TYR A 122 16.94 -0.61 -5.06
C TYR A 122 17.37 0.77 -4.54
N PRO A 123 18.60 0.89 -4.01
CA PRO A 123 19.10 2.17 -3.47
C PRO A 123 19.13 3.29 -4.51
N GLU A 124 19.26 2.97 -5.80
CA GLU A 124 19.28 3.92 -6.92
C GLU A 124 17.95 4.67 -7.12
N TYR A 125 16.84 4.17 -6.59
CA TYR A 125 15.55 4.86 -6.68
C TYR A 125 15.38 5.96 -5.61
N PHE A 126 16.39 6.15 -4.77
CA PHE A 126 16.35 7.13 -3.69
C PHE A 126 17.43 8.20 -3.88
N SER A 127 17.10 9.46 -3.57
CA SER A 127 18.13 10.49 -3.49
C SER A 127 19.16 10.15 -2.42
N ALA A 128 20.42 10.56 -2.61
CA ALA A 128 21.51 10.27 -1.68
C ALA A 128 21.18 10.69 -0.23
N VAL A 129 20.52 11.85 -0.06
CA VAL A 129 20.09 12.36 1.25
C VAL A 129 19.03 11.44 1.88
N LYS A 130 18.01 11.04 1.10
CA LYS A 130 16.95 10.14 1.59
C LYS A 130 17.52 8.76 1.92
N LEU A 131 18.38 8.24 1.06
CA LEU A 131 19.03 6.93 1.27
C LEU A 131 19.89 6.91 2.54
N ARG A 132 20.71 7.94 2.75
CA ARG A 132 21.53 8.10 3.97
C ARG A 132 20.65 8.17 5.21
N TYR A 133 19.56 8.91 5.15
CA TYR A 133 18.59 8.98 6.24
C TYR A 133 18.00 7.61 6.58
N LEU A 134 17.48 6.88 5.57
CA LEU A 134 16.89 5.56 5.74
C LEU A 134 17.92 4.54 6.30
N LYS A 135 19.11 4.49 5.72
CA LYS A 135 20.21 3.59 6.16
C LYS A 135 20.62 3.82 7.62
N ASN A 136 20.46 5.02 8.15
CA ASN A 136 20.79 5.33 9.55
C ASN A 136 19.59 5.16 10.51
N ARG A 137 18.40 5.64 10.10
CA ARG A 137 17.26 5.73 11.01
C ARG A 137 16.44 4.45 11.11
N VAL A 138 16.26 3.71 10.00
CA VAL A 138 15.48 2.48 10.00
C VAL A 138 16.14 1.39 10.85
N PRO A 139 17.43 1.08 10.71
CA PRO A 139 18.09 0.09 11.59
C PRO A 139 18.03 0.48 13.07
N SER A 140 18.18 1.78 13.38
CA SER A 140 18.05 2.27 14.76
C SER A 140 16.63 2.08 15.31
N ALA A 141 15.60 2.38 14.50
CA ALA A 141 14.21 2.18 14.87
C ALA A 141 13.88 0.69 15.10
N ILE A 142 14.34 -0.19 14.20
CA ILE A 142 14.17 -1.65 14.31
C ILE A 142 14.78 -2.20 15.60
N ARG A 143 15.98 -1.76 15.98
CA ARG A 143 16.61 -2.22 17.24
C ARG A 143 15.81 -1.79 18.47
N ARG A 144 15.24 -0.60 18.44
CA ARG A 144 14.52 0.01 19.58
C ARG A 144 13.04 -0.42 19.68
N ALA A 145 12.44 -0.86 18.59
CA ALA A 145 11.06 -1.32 18.59
C ALA A 145 10.87 -2.52 19.50
N THR A 146 9.81 -2.56 20.28
CA THR A 146 9.40 -3.74 21.05
C THR A 146 8.92 -4.83 20.10
N VAL A 147 7.99 -4.48 19.20
CA VAL A 147 7.50 -5.34 18.12
C VAL A 147 7.51 -4.54 16.81
N ILE A 148 7.76 -5.23 15.71
CA ILE A 148 7.75 -4.66 14.36
C ILE A 148 6.56 -5.27 13.60
N ALA A 149 5.65 -4.42 13.12
CA ALA A 149 4.56 -4.80 12.23
C ALA A 149 4.97 -4.65 10.77
N THR A 150 4.60 -5.63 9.94
CA THR A 150 4.89 -5.62 8.49
C THR A 150 3.65 -6.00 7.70
N PRO A 151 3.46 -5.49 6.47
CA PRO A 151 2.24 -5.76 5.69
C PRO A 151 2.20 -7.15 5.05
N SER A 152 3.33 -7.86 5.00
CA SER A 152 3.46 -9.17 4.37
C SER A 152 4.54 -10.02 5.05
N ASN A 153 4.49 -11.34 4.82
CA ASN A 153 5.56 -12.24 5.22
C ASN A 153 6.88 -11.90 4.53
N TYR A 154 6.83 -11.51 3.25
CA TYR A 154 8.01 -11.08 2.51
C TYR A 154 8.76 -9.94 3.21
N VAL A 155 8.05 -8.87 3.61
CA VAL A 155 8.68 -7.74 4.32
C VAL A 155 9.18 -8.19 5.70
N ARG A 156 8.43 -9.04 6.41
CA ARG A 156 8.87 -9.62 7.70
C ARG A 156 10.19 -10.36 7.54
N GLU A 157 10.27 -11.29 6.60
CA GLU A 157 11.46 -12.09 6.34
C GLU A 157 12.64 -11.23 5.90
N SER A 158 12.37 -10.21 5.08
CA SER A 158 13.40 -9.22 4.70
C SER A 158 13.97 -8.50 5.93
N ILE A 159 13.14 -8.14 6.91
CA ILE A 159 13.59 -7.51 8.16
C ILE A 159 14.37 -8.50 9.03
N GLU A 160 13.86 -9.72 9.19
CA GLU A 160 14.51 -10.78 9.96
C GLU A 160 15.91 -11.07 9.41
N GLN A 161 16.03 -11.20 8.09
CA GLN A 161 17.31 -11.51 7.42
C GLN A 161 18.30 -10.36 7.43
N HIS A 162 17.86 -9.14 7.04
CA HIS A 162 18.79 -8.02 6.89
C HIS A 162 19.22 -7.38 8.22
N PHE A 163 18.39 -7.48 9.25
CA PHE A 163 18.64 -6.81 10.53
C PHE A 163 18.82 -7.78 11.71
N GLY A 164 18.77 -9.09 11.49
CA GLY A 164 18.92 -10.08 12.54
C GLY A 164 17.81 -10.03 13.60
N VAL A 165 16.59 -9.64 13.20
CA VAL A 165 15.45 -9.52 14.13
C VAL A 165 14.89 -10.91 14.39
N ALA A 166 14.72 -11.27 15.67
CA ALA A 166 14.07 -12.51 16.03
C ALA A 166 12.58 -12.49 15.65
N ARG A 167 12.06 -13.59 15.09
CA ARG A 167 10.67 -13.75 14.67
C ARG A 167 9.66 -13.45 15.80
N ALA A 168 10.06 -13.68 17.04
CA ALA A 168 9.26 -13.31 18.21
C ALA A 168 8.99 -11.80 18.32
N ARG A 169 9.82 -10.94 17.69
CA ARG A 169 9.66 -9.49 17.68
C ARG A 169 8.99 -8.94 16.43
N THR A 170 8.49 -9.79 15.54
CA THR A 170 7.80 -9.36 14.31
C THR A 170 6.34 -9.82 14.34
N ALA A 171 5.45 -9.08 13.70
CA ALA A 171 4.05 -9.41 13.47
C ALA A 171 3.66 -9.04 12.04
N VAL A 172 2.90 -9.88 11.36
CA VAL A 172 2.33 -9.53 10.06
C VAL A 172 0.96 -8.90 10.29
N VAL A 173 0.78 -7.70 9.79
CA VAL A 173 -0.47 -6.95 9.83
C VAL A 173 -0.82 -6.58 8.40
N ARG A 174 -1.62 -7.43 7.76
CA ARG A 174 -1.90 -7.35 6.32
C ARG A 174 -2.79 -6.15 5.98
N HIS A 175 -2.75 -5.71 4.73
CA HIS A 175 -3.76 -4.78 4.24
C HIS A 175 -5.14 -5.44 4.22
N GLY A 176 -6.16 -4.68 4.61
CA GLY A 176 -7.57 -5.05 4.45
C GLY A 176 -8.19 -4.34 3.26
N LEU A 177 -9.13 -5.01 2.61
CA LEU A 177 -9.99 -4.40 1.60
C LEU A 177 -11.00 -3.44 2.26
N GLU A 178 -11.32 -2.38 1.56
CA GLU A 178 -12.44 -1.52 1.90
C GLU A 178 -13.74 -2.32 1.83
N PRO A 179 -14.60 -2.34 2.88
CA PRO A 179 -15.83 -3.14 2.86
C PRO A 179 -16.77 -2.78 1.70
N ALA A 180 -16.76 -1.50 1.29
CA ALA A 180 -17.60 -0.98 0.22
C ALA A 180 -16.88 -0.83 -1.13
N ILE A 181 -15.76 -1.55 -1.34
CA ILE A 181 -15.05 -1.47 -2.62
C ILE A 181 -16.01 -1.80 -3.79
N GLY A 182 -16.03 -0.93 -4.79
CA GLY A 182 -16.89 -1.08 -5.97
C GLY A 182 -18.36 -0.73 -5.77
N ALA A 183 -18.83 -0.42 -4.55
CA ALA A 183 -20.24 -0.09 -4.29
C ALA A 183 -20.71 1.17 -5.05
N HIS A 184 -19.82 2.12 -5.25
CA HIS A 184 -20.09 3.39 -5.92
C HIS A 184 -19.23 3.58 -7.19
N LYS A 185 -18.87 2.48 -7.85
CA LYS A 185 -18.04 2.55 -9.06
C LYS A 185 -18.75 3.29 -10.19
N THR A 186 -18.00 4.15 -10.88
CA THR A 186 -18.50 4.86 -12.06
C THR A 186 -18.87 3.85 -13.16
N PRO A 187 -20.03 4.02 -13.83
CA PRO A 187 -20.49 3.13 -14.89
C PRO A 187 -19.50 3.03 -16.05
N GLU A 188 -19.38 1.84 -16.65
CA GLU A 188 -18.44 1.55 -17.74
C GLU A 188 -18.62 2.51 -18.93
N HIS A 189 -19.85 2.79 -19.37
CA HIS A 189 -20.10 3.67 -20.52
C HIS A 189 -19.60 5.10 -20.32
N GLU A 190 -19.69 5.63 -19.09
CA GLU A 190 -19.15 6.95 -18.75
C GLU A 190 -17.61 6.96 -18.81
N LEU A 191 -16.97 5.92 -18.25
CA LEU A 191 -15.52 5.81 -18.26
C LEU A 191 -14.97 5.60 -19.68
N ARG A 192 -15.66 4.77 -20.50
CA ARG A 192 -15.27 4.57 -21.90
C ARG A 192 -15.33 5.88 -22.70
N THR A 193 -16.37 6.68 -22.47
CA THR A 193 -16.52 7.99 -23.11
C THR A 193 -15.46 8.97 -22.60
N ARG A 194 -15.32 9.12 -21.28
CA ARG A 194 -14.40 10.08 -20.65
C ARG A 194 -12.94 9.85 -21.01
N PHE A 195 -12.53 8.59 -21.04
CA PHE A 195 -11.14 8.20 -21.34
C PHE A 195 -10.90 7.78 -22.78
N ASN A 196 -11.88 7.98 -23.67
CA ASN A 196 -11.78 7.64 -25.09
C ASN A 196 -11.33 6.19 -25.33
N LEU A 197 -11.94 5.24 -24.60
CA LEU A 197 -11.54 3.83 -24.66
C LEU A 197 -12.15 3.11 -25.88
N GLY A 198 -13.24 3.62 -26.46
CA GLY A 198 -13.98 2.97 -27.53
C GLY A 198 -14.43 1.57 -27.13
N ASN A 199 -14.34 0.62 -28.06
CA ASN A 199 -14.66 -0.80 -27.84
C ASN A 199 -13.40 -1.64 -27.52
N SER A 200 -12.21 -1.04 -27.48
CA SER A 200 -10.99 -1.76 -27.18
C SER A 200 -11.04 -2.40 -25.79
N ARG A 201 -10.38 -3.53 -25.66
CA ARG A 201 -10.15 -4.18 -24.37
C ARG A 201 -9.20 -3.34 -23.52
N VAL A 202 -9.45 -3.28 -22.23
CA VAL A 202 -8.68 -2.41 -21.32
C VAL A 202 -7.74 -3.26 -20.48
N LEU A 203 -6.46 -2.93 -20.51
CA LEU A 203 -5.47 -3.35 -19.52
C LEU A 203 -5.22 -2.19 -18.57
N LEU A 204 -5.18 -2.45 -17.27
CA LEU A 204 -5.05 -1.41 -16.26
C LEU A 204 -3.78 -1.57 -15.44
N ILE A 205 -3.05 -0.48 -15.24
CA ILE A 205 -1.99 -0.36 -14.22
C ILE A 205 -2.28 0.82 -13.29
N PRO A 206 -2.77 0.58 -12.06
CA PRO A 206 -3.06 1.63 -11.10
C PRO A 206 -1.82 1.92 -10.24
N ALA A 207 -0.87 2.66 -10.80
CA ALA A 207 0.39 2.97 -10.14
C ALA A 207 0.95 4.34 -10.56
N ILE A 208 1.56 5.05 -9.59
CA ILE A 208 2.41 6.21 -9.86
C ILE A 208 3.61 5.76 -10.69
N THR A 209 4.07 6.60 -11.63
CA THR A 209 5.19 6.30 -12.53
C THR A 209 6.55 6.29 -11.81
N HIS A 210 6.68 5.45 -10.79
CA HIS A 210 7.95 5.17 -10.14
C HIS A 210 8.70 4.02 -10.83
N PRO A 211 10.05 4.03 -10.84
CA PRO A 211 10.86 3.02 -11.54
C PRO A 211 10.53 1.57 -11.17
N HIS A 212 10.27 1.30 -9.88
CA HIS A 212 9.94 -0.05 -9.41
C HIS A 212 8.57 -0.56 -9.89
N LYS A 213 7.66 0.32 -10.33
CA LYS A 213 6.36 -0.08 -10.91
C LYS A 213 6.50 -0.61 -12.34
N ASN A 214 7.66 -0.40 -12.96
CA ASN A 214 8.08 -1.01 -14.21
C ASN A 214 7.11 -0.83 -15.40
N HIS A 215 6.56 0.37 -15.54
CA HIS A 215 5.70 0.72 -16.68
C HIS A 215 6.38 0.49 -18.01
N GLU A 216 7.71 0.69 -18.08
CA GLU A 216 8.50 0.42 -19.27
C GLU A 216 8.29 -1.00 -19.80
N PHE A 217 8.27 -2.01 -18.94
CA PHE A 217 8.05 -3.39 -19.31
C PHE A 217 6.71 -3.58 -20.04
N LEU A 218 5.63 -2.99 -19.53
CA LEU A 218 4.31 -3.06 -20.19
C LEU A 218 4.28 -2.33 -21.52
N LEU A 219 4.91 -1.15 -21.61
CA LEU A 219 4.97 -0.41 -22.87
C LEU A 219 5.68 -1.21 -23.96
N ARG A 220 6.77 -1.89 -23.61
CA ARG A 220 7.49 -2.77 -24.52
C ARG A 220 6.66 -4.01 -24.91
N LEU A 221 5.93 -4.62 -23.96
CA LEU A 221 5.00 -5.71 -24.27
C LEU A 221 3.91 -5.27 -25.26
N ILE A 222 3.32 -4.11 -25.07
CA ILE A 222 2.29 -3.57 -25.98
C ILE A 222 2.85 -3.30 -27.38
N ALA A 223 4.09 -2.80 -27.46
CA ALA A 223 4.73 -2.51 -28.73
C ALA A 223 5.16 -3.77 -29.49
N ASN A 224 5.52 -4.84 -28.79
CA ASN A 224 6.10 -6.04 -29.37
C ASN A 224 5.12 -7.23 -29.30
N GLU A 225 4.99 -7.84 -28.14
CA GLU A 225 4.23 -9.10 -27.94
C GLU A 225 2.73 -8.92 -28.20
N TRP A 226 2.17 -7.78 -27.73
CA TRP A 226 0.75 -7.45 -27.82
C TRP A 226 0.44 -6.40 -28.91
N ARG A 227 1.34 -6.23 -29.88
CA ARG A 227 1.18 -5.21 -30.94
C ARG A 227 -0.08 -5.39 -31.78
N ASN A 228 -0.49 -6.63 -32.02
CA ASN A 228 -1.66 -6.98 -32.82
C ASN A 228 -2.95 -7.08 -31.99
N GLU A 229 -2.86 -6.93 -30.68
CA GLU A 229 -4.00 -6.94 -29.76
C GLU A 229 -4.76 -5.61 -29.84
N ASP A 230 -6.08 -5.66 -29.96
CA ASP A 230 -6.93 -4.47 -29.79
C ASP A 230 -7.12 -4.18 -28.29
N VAL A 231 -6.08 -3.59 -27.70
CA VAL A 231 -6.04 -3.23 -26.29
C VAL A 231 -5.66 -1.78 -26.08
N LYS A 232 -6.19 -1.18 -25.03
CA LYS A 232 -5.72 0.10 -24.48
C LYS A 232 -5.15 -0.12 -23.07
N LEU A 233 -3.94 0.34 -22.85
CA LEU A 233 -3.34 0.42 -21.51
C LEU A 233 -3.78 1.71 -20.83
N VAL A 234 -4.57 1.58 -19.78
CA VAL A 234 -4.94 2.71 -18.91
C VAL A 234 -3.98 2.77 -17.73
N MET A 235 -3.23 3.85 -17.65
CA MET A 235 -2.28 4.12 -16.56
C MET A 235 -2.94 5.09 -15.59
N VAL A 236 -3.34 4.58 -14.42
CA VAL A 236 -3.99 5.36 -13.36
C VAL A 236 -2.97 5.71 -12.28
N GLY A 237 -2.74 6.99 -12.04
CA GLY A 237 -1.81 7.44 -11.00
C GLY A 237 -1.17 8.77 -11.34
N GLY A 238 -0.52 9.35 -10.35
CA GLY A 238 0.24 10.61 -10.54
C GLY A 238 1.60 10.39 -11.18
N ASN A 239 2.24 11.50 -11.53
CA ASN A 239 3.59 11.51 -12.08
C ASN A 239 4.62 11.15 -10.99
N GLY A 240 5.48 10.21 -11.29
CA GLY A 240 6.60 9.77 -10.47
C GLY A 240 7.96 10.06 -11.11
N LEU A 241 9.01 9.47 -10.54
CA LEU A 241 10.40 9.74 -10.98
C LEU A 241 10.70 9.26 -12.41
N ALA A 242 9.98 8.26 -12.93
CA ALA A 242 10.17 7.74 -14.29
C ALA A 242 9.28 8.42 -15.34
N GLU A 243 8.54 9.47 -14.97
CA GLU A 243 7.53 10.09 -15.80
C GLU A 243 8.03 10.53 -17.18
N SER A 244 9.13 11.29 -17.22
CA SER A 244 9.71 11.78 -18.49
C SER A 244 10.21 10.65 -19.37
N GLN A 245 10.83 9.62 -18.78
CA GLN A 245 11.30 8.44 -19.48
C GLN A 245 10.13 7.65 -20.11
N ILE A 246 9.04 7.48 -19.36
CA ILE A 246 7.84 6.80 -19.84
C ILE A 246 7.21 7.55 -21.01
N GLN A 247 7.10 8.89 -20.92
CA GLN A 247 6.54 9.68 -22.00
C GLN A 247 7.41 9.60 -23.28
N SER A 248 8.74 9.65 -23.12
CA SER A 248 9.67 9.49 -24.24
C SER A 248 9.53 8.11 -24.89
N LEU A 249 9.42 7.06 -24.08
CA LEU A 249 9.30 5.69 -24.56
C LEU A 249 7.98 5.45 -25.33
N ILE A 250 6.87 6.01 -24.86
CA ILE A 250 5.57 5.94 -25.57
C ILE A 250 5.70 6.50 -26.99
N ASN A 251 6.39 7.63 -27.15
CA ASN A 251 6.61 8.28 -28.44
C ASN A 251 7.58 7.48 -29.30
N GLU A 252 8.69 7.00 -28.73
CA GLU A 252 9.69 6.17 -29.42
C GLU A 252 9.07 4.89 -30.00
N LEU A 253 8.23 4.21 -29.19
CA LEU A 253 7.55 2.97 -29.60
C LEU A 253 6.35 3.20 -30.54
N GLY A 254 5.92 4.45 -30.76
CA GLY A 254 4.78 4.78 -31.63
C GLY A 254 3.41 4.28 -31.10
N ILE A 255 3.30 4.00 -29.81
CA ILE A 255 2.11 3.38 -29.19
C ILE A 255 1.19 4.37 -28.48
N ALA A 256 1.33 5.66 -28.71
CA ALA A 256 0.50 6.69 -28.06
C ALA A 256 -1.01 6.45 -28.24
N HIS A 257 -1.42 5.85 -29.36
CA HIS A 257 -2.82 5.50 -29.65
C HIS A 257 -3.36 4.36 -28.77
N LYS A 258 -2.49 3.55 -28.17
CA LYS A 258 -2.84 2.43 -27.27
C LYS A 258 -2.73 2.81 -25.78
N VAL A 259 -2.16 3.97 -25.43
CA VAL A 259 -1.89 4.34 -24.03
C VAL A 259 -2.80 5.49 -23.60
N VAL A 260 -3.53 5.28 -22.52
CA VAL A 260 -4.37 6.31 -21.90
C VAL A 260 -3.80 6.64 -20.53
N ARG A 261 -3.53 7.92 -20.31
CA ARG A 261 -2.97 8.45 -19.06
C ARG A 261 -4.05 9.23 -18.33
N SER A 262 -4.72 8.60 -17.36
CA SER A 262 -5.83 9.23 -16.64
C SER A 262 -5.36 10.23 -15.57
N GLY A 263 -4.09 10.15 -15.15
CA GLY A 263 -3.66 10.84 -13.94
C GLY A 263 -4.29 10.23 -12.68
N ARG A 264 -4.34 11.01 -11.60
CA ARG A 264 -5.09 10.61 -10.39
C ARG A 264 -6.57 10.74 -10.65
N VAL A 265 -7.33 9.74 -10.28
CA VAL A 265 -8.79 9.69 -10.39
C VAL A 265 -9.42 9.51 -8.99
N GLN A 266 -10.70 9.76 -8.87
CA GLN A 266 -11.46 9.47 -7.66
C GLN A 266 -11.62 7.96 -7.46
N ALA A 267 -11.93 7.53 -6.24
CA ALA A 267 -12.08 6.11 -5.91
C ALA A 267 -13.15 5.42 -6.76
N SER A 268 -14.30 6.08 -7.02
CA SER A 268 -15.35 5.56 -7.89
C SER A 268 -14.88 5.29 -9.32
N ASP A 269 -14.09 6.20 -9.89
CA ASP A 269 -13.52 6.03 -11.24
C ASP A 269 -12.44 4.93 -11.26
N ARG A 270 -11.60 4.87 -10.23
CA ARG A 270 -10.60 3.80 -10.07
C ARG A 270 -11.26 2.42 -10.03
N ASP A 271 -12.26 2.27 -9.18
CA ASP A 271 -12.98 1.01 -9.01
C ASP A 271 -13.72 0.62 -10.30
N GLY A 272 -14.31 1.60 -10.98
CA GLY A 272 -14.95 1.39 -12.29
C GLY A 272 -13.94 0.99 -13.37
N LEU A 273 -12.77 1.65 -13.45
CA LEU A 273 -11.71 1.31 -14.40
C LEU A 273 -11.13 -0.08 -14.12
N ILE A 274 -10.98 -0.48 -12.86
CA ILE A 274 -10.58 -1.84 -12.50
C ILE A 274 -11.65 -2.82 -12.99
N ALA A 275 -12.92 -2.61 -12.63
CA ALA A 275 -14.01 -3.54 -12.92
C ALA A 275 -14.27 -3.75 -14.42
N LEU A 276 -14.09 -2.71 -15.26
CA LEU A 276 -14.27 -2.81 -16.72
C LEU A 276 -13.07 -3.42 -17.44
N SER A 277 -11.93 -3.58 -16.75
CA SER A 277 -10.69 -4.04 -17.39
C SER A 277 -10.72 -5.53 -17.71
N GLU A 278 -10.11 -5.91 -18.84
CA GLU A 278 -9.85 -7.30 -19.17
C GLU A 278 -8.92 -7.93 -18.14
N ALA A 279 -7.89 -7.16 -17.73
CA ALA A 279 -6.98 -7.53 -16.67
C ALA A 279 -6.33 -6.31 -16.02
N LEU A 280 -6.01 -6.44 -14.73
CA LEU A 280 -5.02 -5.62 -14.07
C LEU A 280 -3.64 -6.23 -14.34
N VAL A 281 -2.70 -5.43 -14.89
CA VAL A 281 -1.33 -5.84 -15.23
C VAL A 281 -0.33 -5.13 -14.31
N PHE A 282 0.43 -5.90 -13.53
CA PHE A 282 1.21 -5.34 -12.41
C PHE A 282 2.66 -5.88 -12.38
N PRO A 283 3.55 -5.40 -13.28
CA PRO A 283 4.92 -5.88 -13.44
C PRO A 283 5.89 -5.24 -12.44
N SER A 284 5.44 -4.93 -11.23
CA SER A 284 6.28 -4.26 -10.23
C SER A 284 7.50 -5.12 -9.88
N LYS A 285 8.67 -4.47 -9.80
CA LYS A 285 9.93 -5.09 -9.36
C LYS A 285 9.99 -5.25 -7.85
N TYR A 286 9.21 -4.47 -7.13
CA TYR A 286 9.19 -4.49 -5.68
C TYR A 286 7.87 -3.93 -5.13
N GLU A 287 7.28 -4.64 -4.18
CA GLU A 287 6.12 -4.22 -3.40
C GLU A 287 6.26 -4.68 -1.94
N GLY A 288 5.81 -3.84 -1.01
CA GLY A 288 5.66 -4.25 0.38
C GLY A 288 4.44 -5.13 0.61
N PHE A 289 3.39 -4.93 -0.24
CA PHE A 289 2.16 -5.74 -0.23
C PHE A 289 1.58 -5.90 -1.65
N GLY A 290 1.17 -4.81 -2.31
CA GLY A 290 0.52 -4.87 -3.62
C GLY A 290 -1.01 -4.72 -3.51
N ALA A 291 -1.50 -3.75 -2.76
CA ALA A 291 -2.93 -3.51 -2.60
C ALA A 291 -3.74 -3.47 -3.92
N PRO A 292 -3.24 -2.89 -5.04
CA PRO A 292 -3.99 -2.87 -6.30
C PRO A 292 -4.35 -4.25 -6.85
N VAL A 293 -3.48 -5.26 -6.69
CA VAL A 293 -3.81 -6.60 -7.18
C VAL A 293 -4.93 -7.23 -6.36
N LEU A 294 -4.96 -6.96 -5.06
CA LEU A 294 -6.03 -7.40 -4.17
C LEU A 294 -7.35 -6.68 -4.49
N GLU A 295 -7.30 -5.37 -4.74
CA GLU A 295 -8.48 -4.57 -5.13
C GLU A 295 -9.08 -5.07 -6.46
N ALA A 296 -8.23 -5.45 -7.43
CA ALA A 296 -8.68 -6.03 -8.69
C ALA A 296 -9.37 -7.39 -8.50
N MET A 297 -8.78 -8.27 -7.71
CA MET A 297 -9.40 -9.57 -7.38
C MET A 297 -10.76 -9.39 -6.73
N ALA A 298 -10.90 -8.46 -5.78
CA ALA A 298 -12.16 -8.16 -5.11
C ALA A 298 -13.24 -7.59 -6.04
N LEU A 299 -12.84 -6.92 -7.12
CA LEU A 299 -13.73 -6.38 -8.14
C LEU A 299 -14.01 -7.37 -9.29
N GLY A 300 -13.53 -8.61 -9.21
CA GLY A 300 -13.71 -9.66 -10.21
C GLY A 300 -12.90 -9.43 -11.49
N THR A 301 -11.79 -8.68 -11.38
CA THR A 301 -10.89 -8.43 -12.50
C THR A 301 -9.70 -9.38 -12.43
N PRO A 302 -9.42 -10.15 -13.49
CA PRO A 302 -8.23 -10.99 -13.57
C PRO A 302 -6.94 -10.19 -13.35
N VAL A 303 -5.97 -10.80 -12.68
CA VAL A 303 -4.68 -10.18 -12.38
C VAL A 303 -3.55 -10.91 -13.09
N VAL A 304 -2.64 -10.15 -13.69
CA VAL A 304 -1.31 -10.60 -14.10
C VAL A 304 -0.28 -9.79 -13.34
N SER A 305 0.50 -10.43 -12.50
CA SER A 305 1.54 -9.77 -11.72
C SER A 305 2.91 -10.40 -11.93
N SER A 306 3.96 -9.66 -11.59
CA SER A 306 5.29 -10.24 -11.47
C SER A 306 5.36 -11.20 -10.27
N ASP A 307 6.36 -12.08 -10.30
CA ASP A 307 6.74 -12.98 -9.20
C ASP A 307 7.64 -12.30 -8.14
N CYS A 308 7.68 -10.97 -8.12
CA CYS A 308 8.61 -10.20 -7.30
C CYS A 308 8.02 -9.86 -5.92
N ALA A 309 8.89 -9.91 -4.92
CA ALA A 309 8.62 -9.42 -3.56
C ALA A 309 7.37 -10.05 -2.92
N SER A 310 6.42 -9.26 -2.44
CA SER A 310 5.20 -9.74 -1.80
C SER A 310 4.10 -10.20 -2.76
N LEU A 311 4.24 -9.95 -4.06
CA LEU A 311 3.17 -10.21 -5.03
C LEU A 311 2.76 -11.69 -5.11
N PRO A 312 3.67 -12.69 -5.14
CA PRO A 312 3.28 -14.09 -5.09
C PRO A 312 2.47 -14.45 -3.84
N GLU A 313 2.83 -13.87 -2.69
CA GLU A 313 2.12 -14.06 -1.42
C GLU A 313 0.69 -13.49 -1.47
N VAL A 314 0.50 -12.32 -2.10
CA VAL A 314 -0.81 -11.65 -2.14
C VAL A 314 -1.71 -12.25 -3.20
N VAL A 315 -1.20 -12.50 -4.40
CA VAL A 315 -1.98 -13.05 -5.52
C VAL A 315 -2.35 -14.52 -5.29
N GLY A 316 -1.41 -15.35 -4.83
CA GLY A 316 -1.64 -16.78 -4.66
C GLY A 316 -2.12 -17.43 -5.96
N ASP A 317 -3.22 -18.18 -5.87
CA ASP A 317 -3.91 -18.80 -7.02
C ASP A 317 -5.00 -17.90 -7.65
N GLY A 318 -5.16 -16.66 -7.13
CA GLY A 318 -6.16 -15.69 -7.60
C GLY A 318 -5.79 -14.96 -8.89
N GLY A 319 -4.64 -15.23 -9.49
CA GLY A 319 -4.18 -14.58 -10.71
C GLY A 319 -2.97 -15.27 -11.34
N LEU A 320 -2.45 -14.70 -12.42
CA LEU A 320 -1.21 -15.16 -13.04
C LEU A 320 -0.02 -14.45 -12.41
N VAL A 321 0.92 -15.24 -11.89
CA VAL A 321 2.18 -14.75 -11.32
C VAL A 321 3.32 -15.19 -12.23
N LEU A 322 3.99 -14.23 -12.88
CA LEU A 322 4.94 -14.47 -13.96
C LEU A 322 6.29 -13.79 -13.70
N PRO A 323 7.41 -14.40 -14.10
CA PRO A 323 8.70 -13.72 -14.06
C PRO A 323 8.71 -12.52 -15.01
N LEU A 324 9.53 -11.50 -14.70
CA LEU A 324 9.67 -10.30 -15.53
C LEU A 324 10.49 -10.57 -16.80
N ILE A 325 9.99 -11.50 -17.61
CA ILE A 325 10.54 -11.95 -18.90
C ILE A 325 9.43 -11.83 -19.94
N SER A 326 9.67 -11.11 -21.06
CA SER A 326 8.64 -10.81 -22.07
C SER A 326 7.95 -12.06 -22.59
N GLU A 327 8.70 -13.12 -22.84
CA GLU A 327 8.20 -14.40 -23.36
C GLU A 327 7.18 -15.05 -22.41
N ALA A 328 7.38 -14.91 -21.10
CA ALA A 328 6.44 -15.42 -20.11
C ALA A 328 5.10 -14.65 -20.10
N TRP A 329 5.13 -13.37 -20.47
CA TRP A 329 3.93 -12.52 -20.52
C TRP A 329 3.24 -12.54 -21.89
N ALA A 330 3.93 -12.95 -22.95
CA ALA A 330 3.40 -12.93 -24.32
C ALA A 330 2.02 -13.59 -24.45
N GLY A 331 1.86 -14.80 -23.89
CA GLY A 331 0.60 -15.55 -23.91
C GLY A 331 -0.39 -15.23 -22.79
N ALA A 332 -0.08 -14.27 -21.89
CA ALA A 332 -0.90 -14.02 -20.70
C ALA A 332 -2.35 -13.61 -21.02
N LEU A 333 -2.56 -12.83 -22.08
CA LEU A 333 -3.89 -12.38 -22.48
C LEU A 333 -4.76 -13.55 -22.99
N ASP A 334 -4.18 -14.52 -23.69
CA ASP A 334 -4.88 -15.72 -24.15
C ASP A 334 -5.27 -16.61 -22.97
N VAL A 335 -4.37 -16.78 -21.98
CA VAL A 335 -4.66 -17.52 -20.75
C VAL A 335 -5.80 -16.84 -19.97
N ILE A 336 -5.77 -15.51 -19.84
CA ILE A 336 -6.84 -14.75 -19.18
C ILE A 336 -8.18 -15.01 -19.87
N ARG A 337 -8.24 -14.96 -21.19
CA ARG A 337 -9.48 -15.18 -21.94
C ARG A 337 -10.00 -16.60 -21.79
N ALA A 338 -9.10 -17.58 -21.94
CA ALA A 338 -9.45 -18.99 -21.82
C ALA A 338 -9.90 -19.40 -20.41
N GLN A 339 -9.33 -18.77 -19.38
CA GLN A 339 -9.55 -19.16 -17.99
C GLN A 339 -10.24 -18.07 -17.16
N ARG A 340 -10.89 -17.07 -17.81
CA ARG A 340 -11.44 -15.89 -17.14
C ARG A 340 -12.33 -16.24 -15.93
N SER A 341 -13.28 -17.16 -16.11
CA SER A 341 -14.21 -17.55 -15.04
C SER A 341 -13.48 -18.17 -13.84
N THR A 342 -12.50 -18.99 -14.07
CA THR A 342 -11.67 -19.62 -13.03
C THR A 342 -10.82 -18.58 -12.30
N LEU A 343 -10.15 -17.69 -13.03
CA LEU A 343 -9.33 -16.63 -12.45
C LEU A 343 -10.17 -15.65 -11.62
N VAL A 344 -11.34 -15.26 -12.11
CA VAL A 344 -12.28 -14.41 -11.36
C VAL A 344 -12.75 -15.11 -10.09
N HIS A 345 -13.17 -16.37 -10.19
CA HIS A 345 -13.61 -17.15 -9.02
C HIS A 345 -12.51 -17.25 -7.96
N ASN A 346 -11.31 -17.64 -8.37
CA ASN A 346 -10.18 -17.77 -7.47
C ASN A 346 -9.77 -16.41 -6.87
N GLY A 347 -9.77 -15.34 -7.69
CA GLY A 347 -9.47 -13.98 -7.24
C GLY A 347 -10.44 -13.49 -6.16
N LEU A 348 -11.75 -13.67 -6.37
CA LEU A 348 -12.76 -13.31 -5.38
C LEU A 348 -12.57 -14.08 -4.07
N ARG A 349 -12.40 -15.40 -4.16
CA ARG A 349 -12.12 -16.25 -2.98
C ARG A 349 -10.84 -15.80 -2.26
N ARG A 350 -9.78 -15.48 -3.02
CA ARG A 350 -8.52 -14.98 -2.44
C ARG A 350 -8.71 -13.64 -1.74
N ALA A 351 -9.49 -12.72 -2.31
CA ALA A 351 -9.79 -11.43 -1.73
C ALA A 351 -10.51 -11.53 -0.37
N GLU A 352 -11.35 -12.56 -0.17
CA GLU A 352 -12.03 -12.80 1.11
C GLU A 352 -11.06 -13.12 2.27
N GLU A 353 -9.82 -13.50 1.96
CA GLU A 353 -8.80 -13.71 2.99
C GLU A 353 -8.23 -12.40 3.54
N PHE A 354 -8.49 -11.26 2.90
CA PHE A 354 -7.93 -9.94 3.20
C PHE A 354 -9.02 -8.91 3.54
N THR A 355 -9.98 -9.28 4.36
CA THR A 355 -11.01 -8.33 4.80
C THR A 355 -10.45 -7.29 5.77
N SER A 356 -11.11 -6.12 5.88
CA SER A 356 -10.79 -5.09 6.88
C SER A 356 -10.78 -5.70 8.30
N ALA A 357 -11.76 -6.53 8.64
CA ALA A 357 -11.85 -7.19 9.93
C ALA A 357 -10.63 -8.09 10.24
N LYS A 358 -10.16 -8.88 9.27
CA LYS A 358 -8.95 -9.72 9.45
C LYS A 358 -7.70 -8.87 9.61
N SER A 359 -7.55 -7.80 8.82
CA SER A 359 -6.45 -6.85 8.96
C SER A 359 -6.42 -6.20 10.34
N THR A 360 -7.59 -5.82 10.83
CA THR A 360 -7.74 -5.22 12.16
C THR A 360 -7.42 -6.23 13.26
N GLN A 361 -7.84 -7.48 13.11
CA GLN A 361 -7.49 -8.56 14.05
C GLN A 361 -5.98 -8.81 14.08
N ASP A 362 -5.30 -8.78 12.94
CA ASP A 362 -3.83 -8.84 12.88
C ASP A 362 -3.19 -7.69 13.70
N LEU A 363 -3.75 -6.48 13.63
CA LEU A 363 -3.27 -5.33 14.40
C LEU A 363 -3.54 -5.49 15.90
N VAL A 364 -4.70 -6.00 16.30
CA VAL A 364 -5.01 -6.31 17.70
C VAL A 364 -4.00 -7.30 18.27
N ILE A 365 -3.72 -8.39 17.53
CA ILE A 365 -2.71 -9.39 17.92
C ILE A 365 -1.31 -8.74 18.05
N ALA A 366 -0.97 -7.80 17.17
CA ALA A 366 0.30 -7.07 17.26
C ALA A 366 0.39 -6.18 18.51
N TYR A 367 -0.71 -5.52 18.90
CA TYR A 367 -0.76 -4.75 20.16
C TYR A 367 -0.65 -5.67 21.38
N GLU A 368 -1.39 -6.76 21.43
CA GLU A 368 -1.34 -7.76 22.53
C GLU A 368 0.09 -8.34 22.68
N LYS A 369 0.70 -8.71 21.55
CA LYS A 369 2.11 -9.15 21.50
C LYS A 369 3.06 -8.11 22.06
N THR A 370 2.83 -6.81 21.76
CA THR A 370 3.66 -5.72 22.23
C THR A 370 3.53 -5.53 23.74
N LEU A 371 2.32 -5.64 24.29
CA LEU A 371 2.08 -5.59 25.73
C LEU A 371 2.71 -6.77 26.47
N ALA A 372 2.54 -7.98 25.93
CA ALA A 372 3.08 -9.20 26.53
C ALA A 372 4.62 -9.22 26.56
N ALA A 373 5.29 -8.56 25.61
CA ALA A 373 6.76 -8.49 25.55
C ALA A 373 7.36 -7.67 26.72
N VAL A 374 6.58 -6.84 27.40
CA VAL A 374 7.03 -5.97 28.51
C VAL A 374 6.61 -6.52 29.88
N SER A 375 5.64 -7.45 29.89
CA SER A 375 5.15 -8.06 31.13
C SER A 375 6.02 -9.24 31.60
N ARG A 376 7.08 -9.53 30.85
CA ARG A 376 8.11 -10.54 31.18
C ARG A 376 9.39 -9.86 31.64
#